data_d61fc6804d508875da633172b14911d8
#
_entry.id   d61fc6804d508875da633172b14911d8
#
_cell.length_a   1.000
_cell.length_b   1.000
_cell.length_c   1.000
_cell.angle_alpha   90.00
_cell.angle_beta   90.00
_cell.angle_gamma   90.00
#
_symmetry.space_group_name_H-M   'P 1'
#
loop_
_entity.id
_entity.type
_entity.pdbx_description
1 polymer ?
#
loop_
_entity_poly.entity_id
_entity_poly.type
_entity_poly.pdbx_seq_one_letter_code
_entity_poly.pdbx_strand_id
1 'polypeptide(L)'
;FETELDPMLIIQCNCTKCRKLSGSYQIGCLYSLEEIQEKGDTNTYEFEGGSGFINTVHFCVQCHVRCKTHPAPEIMEGMVGIPLGIFDTAKNLSPKAEIWTSEKLPFLKTDDCVSESFEDSGIAERLTALLENLDNR
;
A
#
# COMPACT_ATOMS: atom_id res chain seq x y z
N PHE A 1 -15.49 -2.59 -1.33
CA PHE A 1 -15.35 -1.35 -0.55
C PHE A 1 -15.64 -0.14 -1.42
N GLU A 2 -15.99 0.96 -0.79
CA GLU A 2 -16.29 2.24 -1.44
C GLU A 2 -15.59 3.36 -0.67
N THR A 3 -15.12 4.37 -1.38
CA THR A 3 -14.57 5.61 -0.85
C THR A 3 -14.83 6.73 -1.85
N GLU A 4 -15.07 7.95 -1.35
CA GLU A 4 -15.27 9.16 -2.17
C GLU A 4 -13.99 10.01 -2.26
N LEU A 5 -12.96 9.65 -1.49
CA LEU A 5 -11.71 10.40 -1.41
C LEU A 5 -10.60 9.76 -2.24
N ASP A 6 -9.68 10.57 -2.72
CA ASP A 6 -8.43 10.10 -3.28
C ASP A 6 -7.52 9.52 -2.18
N PRO A 7 -6.62 8.57 -2.50
CA PRO A 7 -5.67 8.05 -1.52
C PRO A 7 -4.79 9.16 -0.94
N MET A 8 -4.47 9.07 0.34
CA MET A 8 -3.50 9.96 0.98
C MET A 8 -2.12 9.86 0.33
N LEU A 9 -1.72 8.65 -0.04
CA LEU A 9 -0.47 8.37 -0.72
C LEU A 9 -0.59 7.05 -1.48
N ILE A 10 0.00 6.97 -2.66
CA ILE A 10 0.14 5.73 -3.43
C ILE A 10 1.61 5.34 -3.45
N ILE A 11 1.93 4.15 -2.94
CA ILE A 11 3.29 3.67 -2.74
C ILE A 11 3.51 2.36 -3.49
N GLN A 12 4.61 2.30 -4.26
CA GLN A 12 5.15 1.04 -4.78
C GLN A 12 6.14 0.46 -3.78
N CYS A 13 5.90 -0.77 -3.34
CA CYS A 13 6.79 -1.49 -2.43
C CYS A 13 7.44 -2.68 -3.14
N ASN A 14 8.77 -2.70 -3.15
CA ASN A 14 9.59 -3.74 -3.77
C ASN A 14 10.12 -4.80 -2.79
N CYS A 15 9.80 -4.69 -1.49
CA CYS A 15 10.36 -5.61 -0.49
C CYS A 15 9.99 -7.06 -0.82
N THR A 16 10.85 -7.99 -0.39
CA THR A 16 10.71 -9.42 -0.67
C THR A 16 9.34 -9.98 -0.25
N LYS A 17 8.76 -9.49 0.85
CA LYS A 17 7.44 -9.94 1.32
C LYS A 17 6.32 -9.49 0.39
N CYS A 18 6.29 -8.20 0.04
CA CYS A 18 5.32 -7.65 -0.92
C CYS A 18 5.44 -8.31 -2.28
N ARG A 19 6.67 -8.53 -2.75
CA ARG A 19 6.94 -9.24 -4.00
C ARG A 19 6.38 -10.67 -4.01
N LYS A 20 6.54 -11.42 -2.93
CA LYS A 20 6.00 -12.78 -2.81
C LYS A 20 4.46 -12.80 -2.77
N LEU A 21 3.85 -11.80 -2.16
CA LEU A 21 2.39 -11.68 -2.08
C LEU A 21 1.73 -11.26 -3.40
N SER A 22 2.44 -10.48 -4.22
CA SER A 22 1.89 -9.89 -5.45
C SER A 22 2.46 -10.48 -6.75
N GLY A 23 3.58 -11.19 -6.67
CA GLY A 23 4.30 -11.77 -7.81
C GLY A 23 5.43 -10.90 -8.37
N SER A 24 5.49 -9.61 -8.08
CA SER A 24 6.55 -8.71 -8.58
C SER A 24 6.88 -7.58 -7.60
N TYR A 25 6.02 -6.59 -7.49
CA TYR A 25 6.01 -5.51 -6.51
C TYR A 25 4.56 -5.25 -6.14
N GLN A 26 4.34 -4.47 -5.11
CA GLN A 26 3.00 -4.10 -4.74
C GLN A 26 2.82 -2.59 -4.82
N ILE A 27 1.69 -2.16 -5.37
CA ILE A 27 1.25 -0.78 -5.27
C ILE A 27 0.07 -0.74 -4.30
N GLY A 28 0.21 0.04 -3.22
CA GLY A 28 -0.80 0.25 -2.20
C GLY A 28 -1.27 1.70 -2.17
N CYS A 29 -2.59 1.86 -2.11
CA CYS A 29 -3.26 3.13 -1.88
C CYS A 29 -3.55 3.25 -0.40
N LEU A 30 -3.00 4.26 0.28
CA LEU A 30 -3.19 4.46 1.72
C LEU A 30 -4.39 5.36 2.01
N TYR A 31 -5.21 4.92 2.95
CA TYR A 31 -6.38 5.62 3.46
C TYR A 31 -6.44 5.54 4.98
N SER A 32 -7.17 6.45 5.62
CA SER A 32 -7.68 6.21 6.97
C SER A 32 -8.78 5.15 6.92
N LEU A 33 -8.87 4.31 7.95
CA LEU A 33 -9.96 3.33 8.08
C LEU A 33 -11.34 3.97 8.05
N GLU A 34 -11.48 5.17 8.60
CA GLU A 34 -12.73 5.91 8.65
C GLU A 34 -13.25 6.37 7.27
N GLU A 35 -12.37 6.40 6.27
CA GLU A 35 -12.68 6.84 4.90
C GLU A 35 -13.18 5.70 4.00
N ILE A 36 -13.11 4.45 4.49
CA ILE A 36 -13.43 3.26 3.71
C ILE A 36 -14.69 2.60 4.24
N GLN A 37 -15.69 2.47 3.38
CA GLN A 37 -16.87 1.65 3.64
C GLN A 37 -16.64 0.24 3.08
N GLU A 38 -16.79 -0.77 3.92
CA GLU A 38 -16.52 -2.15 3.55
C GLU A 38 -17.77 -3.01 3.62
N LYS A 39 -17.84 -4.01 2.73
CA LYS A 39 -18.90 -5.00 2.71
C LYS A 39 -18.33 -6.36 2.30
N GLY A 40 -18.74 -7.40 3.01
CA GLY A 40 -18.34 -8.78 2.76
C GLY A 40 -17.30 -9.28 3.74
N ASP A 41 -17.03 -10.59 3.71
CA ASP A 41 -16.17 -11.29 4.64
C ASP A 41 -14.76 -11.52 4.05
N THR A 42 -13.76 -11.50 4.91
CA THR A 42 -12.37 -11.76 4.56
C THR A 42 -11.73 -12.79 5.47
N ASN A 43 -10.81 -13.57 4.92
CA ASN A 43 -9.82 -14.32 5.68
C ASN A 43 -8.57 -13.47 5.86
N THR A 44 -7.87 -13.65 6.97
CA THR A 44 -6.67 -12.89 7.32
C THR A 44 -5.42 -13.75 7.27
N TYR A 45 -4.30 -13.11 6.96
CA TYR A 45 -2.97 -13.66 7.06
C TYR A 45 -2.02 -12.60 7.63
N GLU A 46 -1.30 -12.99 8.67
CA GLU A 46 -0.30 -12.11 9.29
C GLU A 46 1.09 -12.42 8.76
N PHE A 47 1.88 -11.38 8.51
CA PHE A 47 3.26 -11.52 8.11
C PHE A 47 4.12 -10.38 8.67
N GLU A 48 5.35 -10.72 8.98
CA GLU A 48 6.37 -9.73 9.31
C GLU A 48 6.80 -8.99 8.05
N GLY A 49 6.57 -7.67 8.02
CA GLY A 49 7.00 -6.78 6.93
C GLY A 49 8.51 -6.56 6.90
N GLY A 50 9.00 -5.81 5.89
CA GLY A 50 10.41 -5.45 5.78
C GLY A 50 10.93 -4.62 6.97
N SER A 51 10.06 -3.91 7.66
CA SER A 51 10.38 -3.11 8.85
C SER A 51 10.39 -3.92 10.17
N GLY A 52 10.17 -5.25 10.12
CA GLY A 52 10.17 -6.11 11.31
C GLY A 52 8.85 -6.14 12.09
N PHE A 53 7.82 -5.45 11.64
CA PHE A 53 6.52 -5.40 12.30
C PHE A 53 5.49 -6.29 11.61
N ILE A 54 4.48 -6.74 12.36
CA ILE A 54 3.42 -7.62 11.85
C ILE A 54 2.35 -6.80 11.13
N ASN A 55 2.13 -7.13 9.88
CA ASN A 55 1.04 -6.59 9.07
C ASN A 55 -0.03 -7.67 8.87
N THR A 56 -1.29 -7.28 8.79
CA THR A 56 -2.42 -8.18 8.56
C THR A 56 -2.99 -7.95 7.16
N VAL A 57 -2.95 -8.98 6.33
CA VAL A 57 -3.53 -8.98 4.98
C VAL A 57 -4.91 -9.63 5.01
N HIS A 58 -5.85 -9.06 4.28
CA HIS A 58 -7.21 -9.55 4.13
C HIS A 58 -7.46 -10.03 2.69
N PHE A 59 -8.01 -11.22 2.57
CA PHE A 59 -8.38 -11.85 1.30
C PHE A 59 -9.89 -12.11 1.27
N CYS A 60 -10.53 -11.81 0.15
CA CYS A 60 -11.94 -12.13 -0.03
C CYS A 60 -12.18 -13.64 0.14
N VAL A 61 -13.19 -14.03 0.93
CA VAL A 61 -13.52 -15.45 1.14
C VAL A 61 -14.04 -16.14 -0.12
N GLN A 62 -14.55 -15.38 -1.09
CA GLN A 62 -15.16 -15.92 -2.31
C GLN A 62 -14.17 -16.09 -3.47
N CYS A 63 -13.38 -15.04 -3.76
CA CYS A 63 -12.48 -15.03 -4.93
C CYS A 63 -10.99 -15.02 -4.56
N HIS A 64 -10.66 -14.97 -3.28
CA HIS A 64 -9.29 -14.96 -2.73
C HIS A 64 -8.42 -13.78 -3.20
N VAL A 65 -9.02 -12.77 -3.80
CA VAL A 65 -8.31 -11.53 -4.12
C VAL A 65 -7.90 -10.85 -2.81
N ARG A 66 -6.68 -10.33 -2.80
CA ARG A 66 -6.19 -9.50 -1.70
C ARG A 66 -6.94 -8.17 -1.69
N CYS A 67 -7.70 -7.91 -0.62
CA CYS A 67 -8.56 -6.74 -0.51
C CYS A 67 -7.85 -5.55 0.12
N LYS A 68 -7.12 -5.79 1.22
CA LYS A 68 -6.48 -4.74 2.00
C LYS A 68 -5.36 -5.29 2.89
N THR A 69 -4.57 -4.38 3.41
CA THR A 69 -3.58 -4.67 4.45
C THR A 69 -3.70 -3.62 5.55
N HIS A 70 -3.79 -4.08 6.79
CA HIS A 70 -3.57 -3.22 7.94
C HIS A 70 -2.09 -3.25 8.26
N PRO A 71 -1.39 -2.10 8.14
CA PRO A 71 -0.03 -1.99 8.64
C PRO A 71 -0.02 -2.19 10.16
N ALA A 72 1.13 -2.58 10.69
CA ALA A 72 1.31 -2.71 12.13
C ALA A 72 0.92 -1.41 12.84
N PRO A 73 0.16 -1.45 13.96
CA PRO A 73 -0.26 -0.25 14.68
C PRO A 73 0.92 0.64 15.12
N GLU A 74 2.06 0.02 15.44
CA GLU A 74 3.29 0.73 15.82
C GLU A 74 3.85 1.62 14.70
N ILE A 75 3.43 1.38 13.46
CA ILE A 75 3.85 2.16 12.29
C ILE A 75 2.77 3.15 11.87
N MET A 76 1.54 2.66 11.71
CA MET A 76 0.42 3.45 11.15
C MET A 76 -0.91 2.96 11.72
N GLU A 77 -1.19 3.32 12.97
CA GLU A 77 -2.49 3.02 13.58
C GLU A 77 -3.63 3.73 12.82
N GLY A 78 -4.74 3.03 12.65
CA GLY A 78 -5.92 3.58 11.96
C GLY A 78 -5.80 3.69 10.44
N MET A 79 -4.72 3.19 9.86
CA MET A 79 -4.49 3.22 8.41
C MET A 79 -4.80 1.88 7.74
N VAL A 80 -5.13 1.95 6.47
CA VAL A 80 -5.31 0.78 5.61
C VAL A 80 -4.65 0.99 4.26
N GLY A 81 -3.97 -0.02 3.77
CA GLY A 81 -3.42 -0.08 2.41
C GLY A 81 -4.29 -0.95 1.51
N ILE A 82 -4.82 -0.38 0.44
CA ILE A 82 -5.64 -1.08 -0.55
C ILE A 82 -4.82 -1.28 -1.82
N PRO A 83 -4.73 -2.52 -2.36
CA PRO A 83 -4.01 -2.75 -3.61
C PRO A 83 -4.60 -1.89 -4.74
N LEU A 84 -3.76 -1.14 -5.44
CA LEU A 84 -4.19 -0.25 -6.53
C LEU A 84 -5.01 -0.98 -7.59
N GLY A 85 -4.61 -2.19 -7.93
CA GLY A 85 -5.23 -2.96 -9.03
C GLY A 85 -6.67 -3.42 -8.80
N ILE A 86 -7.23 -3.28 -7.58
CA ILE A 86 -8.62 -3.64 -7.30
C ILE A 86 -9.60 -2.48 -7.45
N PHE A 87 -9.11 -1.26 -7.68
CA PHE A 87 -9.98 -0.11 -7.98
C PHE A 87 -10.46 -0.13 -9.43
N ASP A 88 -11.73 0.14 -9.66
CA ASP A 88 -12.26 0.32 -11.01
C ASP A 88 -11.60 1.52 -11.72
N THR A 89 -11.18 2.51 -10.94
CA THR A 89 -10.46 3.72 -11.38
C THR A 89 -8.94 3.56 -11.45
N ALA A 90 -8.40 2.35 -11.30
CA ALA A 90 -6.95 2.09 -11.22
C ALA A 90 -6.12 2.76 -12.33
N LYS A 91 -6.68 2.92 -13.52
CA LYS A 91 -6.00 3.57 -14.67
C LYS A 91 -5.72 5.06 -14.46
N ASN A 92 -6.41 5.69 -13.51
CA ASN A 92 -6.28 7.11 -13.20
C ASN A 92 -5.35 7.35 -11.99
N LEU A 93 -4.85 6.27 -11.37
CA LEU A 93 -4.03 6.31 -10.18
C LEU A 93 -2.58 5.95 -10.52
N SER A 94 -1.63 6.61 -9.89
CA SER A 94 -0.20 6.34 -10.07
C SER A 94 0.58 6.48 -8.78
N PRO A 95 1.59 5.63 -8.54
CA PRO A 95 2.43 5.74 -7.34
C PRO A 95 3.23 7.05 -7.37
N LYS A 96 3.36 7.66 -6.19
CA LYS A 96 4.21 8.86 -5.99
C LYS A 96 5.49 8.54 -5.24
N ALA A 97 5.50 7.44 -4.50
CA ALA A 97 6.67 6.97 -3.78
C ALA A 97 6.98 5.51 -4.12
N GLU A 98 8.27 5.19 -4.13
CA GLU A 98 8.79 3.83 -4.26
C GLU A 98 9.67 3.53 -3.05
N ILE A 99 9.50 2.36 -2.45
CA ILE A 99 10.25 1.94 -1.26
C ILE A 99 10.86 0.56 -1.45
N TRP A 100 11.89 0.26 -0.64
CA TRP A 100 12.67 -0.97 -0.73
C TRP A 100 13.29 -1.16 -2.12
N THR A 101 13.87 -0.10 -2.68
CA THR A 101 14.56 -0.17 -3.97
C THR A 101 15.79 -1.06 -3.93
N SER A 102 16.39 -1.24 -2.73
CA SER A 102 17.47 -2.20 -2.49
C SER A 102 17.08 -3.66 -2.80
N GLU A 103 15.79 -4.00 -2.72
CA GLU A 103 15.28 -5.35 -3.01
C GLU A 103 14.53 -5.44 -4.36
N LYS A 104 14.54 -4.37 -5.14
CA LYS A 104 13.88 -4.28 -6.43
C LYS A 104 14.44 -5.27 -7.44
N LEU A 105 13.57 -5.89 -8.22
CA LEU A 105 14.00 -6.76 -9.32
C LEU A 105 14.76 -5.94 -10.38
N PRO A 106 15.93 -6.42 -10.87
CA PRO A 106 16.83 -5.59 -11.68
C PRO A 106 16.25 -5.10 -13.01
N PHE A 107 15.26 -5.80 -13.56
CA PHE A 107 14.63 -5.41 -14.83
C PHE A 107 13.53 -4.36 -14.66
N LEU A 108 13.05 -4.09 -13.42
CA LEU A 108 12.06 -3.07 -13.16
C LEU A 108 12.72 -1.69 -13.10
N LYS A 109 12.18 -0.75 -13.87
CA LYS A 109 12.60 0.64 -13.82
C LYS A 109 11.61 1.45 -13.00
N THR A 110 12.10 2.48 -12.32
CA THR A 110 11.24 3.48 -11.69
C THR A 110 10.54 4.29 -12.79
N ASP A 111 9.22 4.41 -12.68
CA ASP A 111 8.41 5.20 -13.60
C ASP A 111 8.55 6.70 -13.29
N ASP A 112 8.38 7.55 -14.28
CA ASP A 112 8.49 9.01 -14.15
C ASP A 112 7.41 9.62 -13.22
N CYS A 113 6.33 8.90 -12.94
CA CYS A 113 5.30 9.32 -11.98
C CYS A 113 5.78 9.25 -10.53
N VAL A 114 6.85 8.51 -10.23
CA VAL A 114 7.43 8.37 -8.90
C VAL A 114 8.37 9.53 -8.61
N SER A 115 8.01 10.37 -7.66
CA SER A 115 8.81 11.54 -7.24
C SER A 115 9.80 11.23 -6.13
N GLU A 116 9.54 10.19 -5.32
CA GLU A 116 10.33 9.83 -4.15
C GLU A 116 10.72 8.34 -4.18
N SER A 117 12.00 8.04 -4.02
CA SER A 117 12.53 6.66 -3.98
C SER A 117 13.41 6.45 -2.77
N PHE A 118 13.16 5.38 -2.02
CA PHE A 118 13.87 5.03 -0.79
C PHE A 118 14.45 3.62 -0.87
N GLU A 119 15.68 3.44 -0.40
CA GLU A 119 16.35 2.13 -0.36
C GLU A 119 15.70 1.18 0.67
N ASP A 120 15.09 1.75 1.72
CA ASP A 120 14.38 1.05 2.79
C ASP A 120 12.90 1.43 2.84
N SER A 121 12.31 1.46 4.04
CA SER A 121 10.89 1.77 4.24
C SER A 121 10.52 3.24 3.98
N GLY A 122 11.46 4.17 4.07
CA GLY A 122 11.21 5.61 3.94
C GLY A 122 10.09 6.11 4.86
N ILE A 123 9.96 5.59 6.08
CA ILE A 123 8.73 5.77 6.88
C ILE A 123 8.51 7.22 7.32
N ALA A 124 9.57 7.93 7.70
CA ALA A 124 9.46 9.33 8.14
C ALA A 124 9.05 10.24 6.98
N GLU A 125 9.65 10.07 5.83
CA GLU A 125 9.36 10.81 4.61
C GLU A 125 7.94 10.52 4.11
N ARG A 126 7.48 9.27 4.20
CA ARG A 126 6.10 8.90 3.85
C ARG A 126 5.07 9.54 4.76
N LEU A 127 5.32 9.57 6.06
CA LEU A 127 4.43 10.24 7.01
C LEU A 127 4.35 11.74 6.72
N THR A 128 5.45 12.38 6.40
CA THR A 128 5.47 13.79 5.97
C THR A 128 4.63 14.00 4.72
N ALA A 129 4.81 13.16 3.69
CA ALA A 129 4.04 13.24 2.45
C ALA A 129 2.53 13.01 2.67
N LEU A 130 2.15 12.12 3.59
CA LEU A 130 0.75 11.92 3.98
C LEU A 130 0.15 13.19 4.59
N LEU A 131 0.86 13.81 5.52
CA LEU A 131 0.40 15.04 6.19
C LEU A 131 0.25 16.19 5.21
N GLU A 132 1.21 16.37 4.32
CA GLU A 132 1.14 17.40 3.27
C GLU A 132 -0.01 17.16 2.29
N ASN A 133 -0.33 15.90 2.00
CA ASN A 133 -1.39 15.56 1.05
C ASN A 133 -2.81 15.66 1.65
N LEU A 134 -2.95 15.62 2.97
CA LEU A 134 -4.26 15.75 3.63
C LEU A 134 -4.99 17.04 3.25
N ASP A 135 -4.26 18.13 3.10
CA ASP A 135 -4.83 19.45 2.74
C ASP A 135 -5.22 19.56 1.26
N ASN A 136 -4.83 18.58 0.42
CA ASN A 136 -5.04 18.60 -1.04
C ASN A 136 -6.06 17.55 -1.55
N ARG A 137 -6.80 16.91 -0.65
CA ARG A 137 -7.72 15.80 -0.97
C ARG A 137 -9.17 16.26 -1.10
#